data_fe483444a3164c708d2248ec684ece84
#
_entry.id   fe483444a3164c708d2248ec684ece84
#
_cell.length_a   1.000
_cell.length_b   1.000
_cell.length_c   1.000
_cell.angle_alpha   90.00
_cell.angle_beta   90.00
_cell.angle_gamma   90.00
#
_symmetry.space_group_name_H-M   'P 1'
#
loop_
_entity.id
_entity.type
_entity.pdbx_description
1 polymer ?
#
loop_
_entity_poly.entity_id
_entity_poly.type
_entity_poly.pdbx_seq_one_letter_code
_entity_poly.pdbx_strand_id
1 'polypeptide(L)'
;MSVTPHDESFMAAAIRLSRRHLGRTGTNPSVGCLIVRDGVVVGQAVTAVGGRPHAETQALAEAGALARGATAYVTLEPCSHHGKTPPCAEALIAYGVARVVISVTDPDPRVSGRGIAMLREAGIEVESGVLEAEGRRSLAAYLTRQTKNRPYVTLKLAVSADGMIGREGVGQVAITGPEARAEVQALRAETDAILVGIGTAMSDDPLLTVRTPGLEAQSPIRIVLDPLLALPLTSKLVQTAREVPVIVVASEEISPLGSEEGAPPSVLPDISPIKGEIGKERDPSSQDDLPSPATADVEQGASRWPISPLVGEMPGRAEGGNPSTDPTDSRRAALEAAGVEIVYCNPYHPEILLPALATRGISSLLVEGGAKTARLFLEAGLVDRIQLYQAPVVIGEGGIESPLDATDIPPGFAHTGTQMFGEDRLDEYERGL
;
A
#
# COMPACT_ATOMS: atom_id res chain seq x y z
N MET A 1 -7.95 28.35 -19.05
CA MET A 1 -9.20 28.81 -18.38
C MET A 1 -9.02 28.56 -16.90
N SER A 2 -9.72 29.28 -16.03
CA SER A 2 -9.64 29.05 -14.57
C SER A 2 -10.41 27.78 -14.18
N VAL A 3 -9.94 27.08 -13.15
CA VAL A 3 -10.66 26.00 -12.46
C VAL A 3 -12.07 26.46 -12.12
N THR A 4 -13.06 25.65 -12.41
CA THR A 4 -14.47 25.94 -12.11
C THR A 4 -14.97 25.12 -10.92
N PRO A 5 -16.05 25.53 -10.22
CA PRO A 5 -16.66 24.72 -9.15
C PRO A 5 -17.12 23.33 -9.65
N HIS A 6 -17.44 23.20 -10.95
CA HIS A 6 -17.75 21.91 -11.56
C HIS A 6 -16.51 21.01 -11.67
N ASP A 7 -15.33 21.58 -11.98
CA ASP A 7 -14.08 20.83 -12.02
C ASP A 7 -13.74 20.24 -10.63
N GLU A 8 -13.89 21.04 -9.56
CA GLU A 8 -13.68 20.55 -8.20
C GLU A 8 -14.68 19.44 -7.84
N SER A 9 -15.95 19.58 -8.22
CA SER A 9 -16.97 18.56 -7.93
C SER A 9 -16.68 17.22 -8.61
N PHE A 10 -16.30 17.23 -9.91
CA PHE A 10 -15.95 16.02 -10.64
C PHE A 10 -14.61 15.43 -10.16
N MET A 11 -13.62 16.26 -9.84
CA MET A 11 -12.37 15.80 -9.28
C MET A 11 -12.57 15.17 -7.90
N ALA A 12 -13.40 15.76 -7.03
CA ALA A 12 -13.75 15.15 -5.74
C ALA A 12 -14.43 13.79 -5.92
N ALA A 13 -15.27 13.63 -6.96
CA ALA A 13 -15.87 12.35 -7.30
C ALA A 13 -14.83 11.33 -7.79
N ALA A 14 -13.87 11.75 -8.63
CA ALA A 14 -12.75 10.90 -9.07
C ALA A 14 -11.87 10.45 -7.90
N ILE A 15 -11.57 11.35 -6.94
CA ILE A 15 -10.81 11.05 -5.72
C ILE A 15 -11.57 10.04 -4.84
N ARG A 16 -12.89 10.20 -4.65
CA ARG A 16 -13.70 9.19 -3.94
C ARG A 16 -13.68 7.84 -4.64
N LEU A 17 -13.76 7.84 -5.97
CA LEU A 17 -13.71 6.62 -6.77
C LEU A 17 -12.36 5.89 -6.63
N SER A 18 -11.24 6.63 -6.60
CA SER A 18 -9.90 6.07 -6.46
C SER A 18 -9.71 5.24 -5.18
N ARG A 19 -10.45 5.54 -4.11
CA ARG A 19 -10.34 4.82 -2.83
C ARG A 19 -10.83 3.37 -2.89
N ARG A 20 -11.65 3.00 -3.88
CA ARG A 20 -12.26 1.65 -3.95
C ARG A 20 -11.25 0.51 -4.06
N HIS A 21 -10.06 0.77 -4.61
CA HIS A 21 -9.05 -0.26 -4.81
C HIS A 21 -7.73 0.02 -4.05
N LEU A 22 -7.76 0.90 -3.02
CA LEU A 22 -6.62 1.05 -2.11
C LEU A 22 -6.22 -0.32 -1.54
N GLY A 23 -4.91 -0.53 -1.37
CA GLY A 23 -4.33 -1.80 -0.95
C GLY A 23 -4.53 -2.97 -1.92
N ARG A 24 -5.06 -2.76 -3.15
CA ARG A 24 -5.38 -3.84 -4.11
C ARG A 24 -4.73 -3.68 -5.48
N THR A 25 -3.97 -2.62 -5.69
CA THR A 25 -3.36 -2.30 -6.98
C THR A 25 -1.88 -2.67 -7.07
N GLY A 26 -1.36 -3.38 -6.07
CA GLY A 26 0.06 -3.71 -5.96
C GLY A 26 0.91 -2.44 -5.91
N THR A 27 1.93 -2.37 -6.75
CA THR A 27 2.82 -1.20 -6.80
C THR A 27 2.29 -0.03 -7.64
N ASN A 28 1.16 -0.22 -8.35
CA ASN A 28 0.51 0.86 -9.09
C ASN A 28 -0.36 1.71 -8.17
N PRO A 29 -0.51 3.03 -8.46
CA PRO A 29 -1.43 3.87 -7.70
C PRO A 29 -2.89 3.48 -7.97
N SER A 30 -3.75 3.62 -6.97
CA SER A 30 -5.19 3.54 -7.17
C SER A 30 -5.68 4.89 -7.71
N VAL A 31 -5.80 5.01 -9.02
CA VAL A 31 -6.23 6.22 -9.74
C VAL A 31 -7.71 6.14 -10.05
N GLY A 32 -8.43 7.26 -9.88
CA GLY A 32 -9.81 7.42 -10.34
C GLY A 32 -9.85 8.26 -11.63
N CYS A 33 -10.68 7.85 -12.57
CA CYS A 33 -10.91 8.59 -13.81
C CYS A 33 -12.42 8.72 -14.10
N LEU A 34 -12.85 9.95 -14.43
CA LEU A 34 -14.19 10.23 -14.95
C LEU A 34 -14.06 10.86 -16.34
N ILE A 35 -14.88 10.42 -17.29
CA ILE A 35 -15.07 11.06 -18.59
C ILE A 35 -16.41 11.78 -18.53
N VAL A 36 -16.38 13.10 -18.72
CA VAL A 36 -17.56 13.97 -18.57
C VAL A 36 -17.83 14.69 -19.88
N ARG A 37 -19.06 14.56 -20.40
CA ARG A 37 -19.53 15.25 -21.58
C ARG A 37 -20.80 16.03 -21.26
N ASP A 38 -20.82 17.32 -21.58
CA ASP A 38 -21.98 18.20 -21.35
C ASP A 38 -22.52 18.13 -19.90
N GLY A 39 -21.61 18.05 -18.92
CA GLY A 39 -21.93 17.94 -17.50
C GLY A 39 -22.40 16.56 -17.04
N VAL A 40 -22.40 15.55 -17.91
CA VAL A 40 -22.81 14.18 -17.60
C VAL A 40 -21.59 13.25 -17.59
N VAL A 41 -21.47 12.41 -16.55
CA VAL A 41 -20.45 11.34 -16.50
C VAL A 41 -20.85 10.26 -17.51
N VAL A 42 -20.05 10.08 -18.55
CA VAL A 42 -20.28 9.10 -19.65
C VAL A 42 -19.35 7.88 -19.54
N GLY A 43 -18.36 7.94 -18.68
CA GLY A 43 -17.49 6.81 -18.34
C GLY A 43 -16.76 7.08 -17.02
N GLN A 44 -16.56 6.04 -16.24
CA GLN A 44 -15.85 6.12 -14.96
C GLN A 44 -15.12 4.82 -14.64
N ALA A 45 -13.94 4.94 -14.05
CA ALA A 45 -13.20 3.77 -13.63
C ALA A 45 -12.19 4.11 -12.51
N VAL A 46 -11.75 3.07 -11.84
CA VAL A 46 -10.60 3.07 -10.93
C VAL A 46 -9.57 2.07 -11.46
N THR A 47 -8.28 2.29 -11.17
CA THR A 47 -7.22 1.30 -11.47
C THR A 47 -7.69 -0.09 -11.05
N ALA A 48 -7.65 -1.05 -11.94
CA ALA A 48 -8.14 -2.40 -11.66
C ALA A 48 -7.32 -3.09 -10.54
N VAL A 49 -7.94 -4.08 -9.91
CA VAL A 49 -7.24 -4.96 -8.95
C VAL A 49 -6.05 -5.60 -9.65
N GLY A 50 -4.88 -5.64 -8.96
CA GLY A 50 -3.62 -6.02 -9.58
C GLY A 50 -2.92 -4.90 -10.34
N GLY A 51 -3.50 -3.68 -10.37
CA GLY A 51 -2.89 -2.45 -10.90
C GLY A 51 -3.07 -2.24 -12.39
N ARG A 52 -3.75 -3.14 -13.12
CA ARG A 52 -4.03 -3.00 -14.55
C ARG A 52 -5.37 -3.65 -14.93
N PRO A 53 -6.12 -3.10 -15.92
CA PRO A 53 -5.86 -1.85 -16.66
C PRO A 53 -5.89 -0.59 -15.78
N HIS A 54 -5.29 0.52 -16.28
CA HIS A 54 -5.37 1.82 -15.63
C HIS A 54 -6.79 2.41 -15.74
N ALA A 55 -7.12 3.35 -14.87
CA ALA A 55 -8.44 3.94 -14.78
C ALA A 55 -8.86 4.63 -16.09
N GLU A 56 -7.94 5.36 -16.72
CA GLU A 56 -8.22 6.14 -17.94
C GLU A 56 -8.68 5.25 -19.09
N THR A 57 -7.96 4.15 -19.33
CA THR A 57 -8.29 3.22 -20.44
C THR A 57 -9.65 2.55 -20.23
N GLN A 58 -10.00 2.23 -18.99
CA GLN A 58 -11.29 1.64 -18.64
C GLN A 58 -12.43 2.66 -18.77
N ALA A 59 -12.25 3.89 -18.25
CA ALA A 59 -13.25 4.95 -18.35
C ALA A 59 -13.49 5.38 -19.81
N LEU A 60 -12.42 5.42 -20.63
CA LEU A 60 -12.53 5.69 -22.07
C LEU A 60 -13.29 4.58 -22.80
N ALA A 61 -13.04 3.31 -22.47
CA ALA A 61 -13.76 2.18 -23.04
C ALA A 61 -15.25 2.21 -22.69
N GLU A 62 -15.60 2.58 -21.45
CA GLU A 62 -17.00 2.76 -21.02
C GLU A 62 -17.68 3.93 -21.77
N ALA A 63 -16.97 5.06 -21.90
CA ALA A 63 -17.50 6.24 -22.60
C ALA A 63 -17.67 6.01 -24.12
N GLY A 64 -16.83 5.17 -24.73
CA GLY A 64 -16.86 4.90 -26.16
C GLY A 64 -16.79 6.16 -27.00
N ALA A 65 -17.69 6.29 -27.97
CA ALA A 65 -17.76 7.47 -28.88
C ALA A 65 -18.07 8.79 -28.14
N LEU A 66 -18.66 8.75 -26.96
CA LEU A 66 -18.96 9.92 -26.14
C LEU A 66 -17.71 10.56 -25.52
N ALA A 67 -16.57 9.87 -25.53
CA ALA A 67 -15.30 10.42 -25.07
C ALA A 67 -14.79 11.55 -25.98
N ARG A 68 -15.14 11.53 -27.26
CA ARG A 68 -14.70 12.57 -28.20
C ARG A 68 -15.28 13.94 -27.81
N GLY A 69 -14.40 14.91 -27.61
CA GLY A 69 -14.75 16.25 -27.16
C GLY A 69 -15.15 16.36 -25.68
N ALA A 70 -15.06 15.29 -24.90
CA ALA A 70 -15.32 15.27 -23.46
C ALA A 70 -14.15 15.84 -22.65
N THR A 71 -14.37 16.05 -21.34
CA THR A 71 -13.33 16.34 -20.34
C THR A 71 -13.03 15.07 -19.53
N ALA A 72 -11.77 14.71 -19.41
CA ALA A 72 -11.31 13.64 -18.52
C ALA A 72 -10.80 14.24 -17.18
N TYR A 73 -11.30 13.74 -16.05
CA TYR A 73 -10.83 14.08 -14.70
C TYR A 73 -10.05 12.91 -14.16
N VAL A 74 -8.76 13.10 -13.88
CA VAL A 74 -7.86 12.03 -13.47
C VAL A 74 -7.12 12.41 -12.19
N THR A 75 -7.11 11.54 -11.19
CA THR A 75 -6.52 11.87 -9.88
C THR A 75 -4.99 11.94 -9.89
N LEU A 76 -4.33 11.33 -10.89
CA LEU A 76 -2.88 11.38 -11.08
C LEU A 76 -2.58 11.65 -12.55
N GLU A 77 -1.45 12.29 -12.86
CA GLU A 77 -0.98 12.54 -14.21
C GLU A 77 -1.00 11.26 -15.06
N PRO A 78 -1.64 11.26 -16.26
CA PRO A 78 -1.65 10.11 -17.16
C PRO A 78 -0.25 9.69 -17.57
N CYS A 79 0.03 8.39 -17.48
CA CYS A 79 1.35 7.86 -17.82
C CYS A 79 1.72 8.12 -19.28
N SER A 80 3.04 8.37 -19.52
CA SER A 80 3.62 8.74 -20.81
C SER A 80 4.58 7.70 -21.39
N HIS A 81 4.87 6.61 -20.64
CA HIS A 81 5.83 5.61 -21.06
C HIS A 81 5.13 4.30 -21.47
N HIS A 82 5.67 3.66 -22.51
CA HIS A 82 5.26 2.32 -22.90
C HIS A 82 5.72 1.30 -21.86
N GLY A 83 4.75 0.58 -21.29
CA GLY A 83 5.00 -0.54 -20.41
C GLY A 83 4.43 -1.83 -21.02
N LYS A 84 3.64 -2.57 -20.23
CA LYS A 84 2.87 -3.73 -20.73
C LYS A 84 1.71 -3.30 -21.66
N THR A 85 1.30 -2.05 -21.61
CA THR A 85 0.23 -1.44 -22.41
C THR A 85 0.68 -0.06 -22.91
N PRO A 86 0.08 0.48 -23.98
CA PRO A 86 0.32 1.84 -24.40
C PRO A 86 0.04 2.86 -23.28
N PRO A 87 0.68 4.04 -23.29
CA PRO A 87 0.48 5.09 -22.30
C PRO A 87 -0.97 5.59 -22.26
N CYS A 88 -1.45 5.96 -21.08
CA CYS A 88 -2.79 6.53 -20.92
C CYS A 88 -2.93 7.89 -21.65
N ALA A 89 -1.86 8.68 -21.73
CA ALA A 89 -1.86 9.92 -22.50
C ALA A 89 -2.17 9.66 -23.99
N GLU A 90 -1.59 8.62 -24.60
CA GLU A 90 -1.90 8.24 -25.99
C GLU A 90 -3.35 7.78 -26.14
N ALA A 91 -3.89 7.03 -25.16
CA ALA A 91 -5.29 6.60 -25.20
C ALA A 91 -6.24 7.81 -25.16
N LEU A 92 -5.98 8.79 -24.26
CA LEU A 92 -6.77 10.03 -24.19
C LEU A 92 -6.74 10.80 -25.52
N ILE A 93 -5.58 10.88 -26.18
CA ILE A 93 -5.42 11.51 -27.50
C ILE A 93 -6.21 10.75 -28.55
N ALA A 94 -6.07 9.43 -28.62
CA ALA A 94 -6.74 8.60 -29.63
C ALA A 94 -8.27 8.66 -29.52
N TYR A 95 -8.82 8.71 -28.31
CA TYR A 95 -10.26 8.89 -28.10
C TYR A 95 -10.75 10.32 -28.40
N GLY A 96 -9.82 11.28 -28.55
CA GLY A 96 -10.13 12.65 -28.94
C GLY A 96 -10.81 13.44 -27.83
N VAL A 97 -10.41 13.27 -26.57
CA VAL A 97 -10.88 14.13 -25.48
C VAL A 97 -10.42 15.58 -25.73
N ALA A 98 -11.24 16.56 -25.38
CA ALA A 98 -10.91 17.97 -25.60
C ALA A 98 -10.10 18.57 -24.44
N ARG A 99 -10.29 18.07 -23.23
CA ARG A 99 -9.69 18.63 -22.00
C ARG A 99 -9.36 17.51 -21.01
N VAL A 100 -8.24 17.66 -20.30
CA VAL A 100 -7.82 16.78 -19.18
C VAL A 100 -7.59 17.63 -17.95
N VAL A 101 -8.26 17.28 -16.85
CA VAL A 101 -8.10 17.89 -15.52
C VAL A 101 -7.42 16.89 -14.61
N ILE A 102 -6.30 17.30 -14.01
CA ILE A 102 -5.42 16.43 -13.21
C ILE A 102 -5.38 16.95 -11.78
N SER A 103 -5.47 16.05 -10.80
CA SER A 103 -5.31 16.43 -9.39
C SER A 103 -3.83 16.55 -9.02
N VAL A 104 -3.05 15.50 -9.19
CA VAL A 104 -1.65 15.43 -8.77
C VAL A 104 -0.73 15.13 -9.96
N THR A 105 0.35 15.89 -10.10
CA THR A 105 1.43 15.57 -11.04
C THR A 105 2.23 14.37 -10.51
N ASP A 106 2.56 13.41 -11.37
CA ASP A 106 3.28 12.21 -10.97
C ASP A 106 4.75 12.56 -10.62
N PRO A 107 5.26 12.19 -9.44
CA PRO A 107 6.66 12.42 -9.07
C PRO A 107 7.64 11.45 -9.75
N ASP A 108 7.17 10.38 -10.41
CA ASP A 108 8.04 9.44 -11.13
C ASP A 108 8.78 10.17 -12.27
N PRO A 109 10.13 10.21 -12.27
CA PRO A 109 10.90 10.92 -13.32
C PRO A 109 10.62 10.44 -14.74
N ARG A 110 10.04 9.23 -14.91
CA ARG A 110 9.63 8.68 -16.21
C ARG A 110 8.33 9.30 -16.71
N VAL A 111 7.52 9.89 -15.82
CA VAL A 111 6.21 10.46 -16.11
C VAL A 111 6.22 11.97 -15.94
N SER A 112 6.71 12.45 -14.82
CA SER A 112 6.68 13.85 -14.33
C SER A 112 6.63 14.94 -15.42
N GLY A 113 5.45 15.46 -15.67
CA GLY A 113 5.18 16.48 -16.70
C GLY A 113 5.17 15.99 -18.15
N ARG A 114 5.61 14.77 -18.44
CA ARG A 114 5.67 14.23 -19.81
C ARG A 114 4.28 13.87 -20.36
N GLY A 115 3.41 13.29 -19.53
CA GLY A 115 2.03 13.02 -19.91
C GLY A 115 1.28 14.31 -20.22
N ILE A 116 1.48 15.33 -19.39
CA ILE A 116 0.94 16.67 -19.61
C ILE A 116 1.44 17.28 -20.91
N ALA A 117 2.75 17.17 -21.18
CA ALA A 117 3.35 17.70 -22.41
C ALA A 117 2.78 17.02 -23.65
N MET A 118 2.70 15.68 -23.68
CA MET A 118 2.10 14.91 -24.78
C MET A 118 0.66 15.34 -25.08
N LEU A 119 -0.15 15.51 -24.04
CA LEU A 119 -1.56 15.96 -24.20
C LEU A 119 -1.62 17.36 -24.79
N ARG A 120 -0.81 18.31 -24.31
CA ARG A 120 -0.74 19.68 -24.82
C ARG A 120 -0.24 19.76 -26.27
N GLU A 121 0.77 18.99 -26.62
CA GLU A 121 1.31 18.90 -27.98
C GLU A 121 0.26 18.36 -28.97
N ALA A 122 -0.64 17.47 -28.50
CA ALA A 122 -1.77 17.00 -29.28
C ALA A 122 -2.95 17.98 -29.35
N GLY A 123 -2.83 19.19 -28.77
CA GLY A 123 -3.86 20.23 -28.78
C GLY A 123 -4.94 20.05 -27.71
N ILE A 124 -4.75 19.16 -26.73
CA ILE A 124 -5.68 18.97 -25.62
C ILE A 124 -5.40 20.01 -24.54
N GLU A 125 -6.46 20.64 -24.03
CA GLU A 125 -6.38 21.56 -22.89
C GLU A 125 -6.06 20.76 -21.61
N VAL A 126 -5.03 21.16 -20.86
CA VAL A 126 -4.65 20.48 -19.61
C VAL A 126 -4.58 21.45 -18.45
N GLU A 127 -5.40 21.20 -17.43
CA GLU A 127 -5.40 21.86 -16.13
C GLU A 127 -4.87 20.88 -15.07
N SER A 128 -4.02 21.34 -14.14
CA SER A 128 -3.42 20.50 -13.10
C SER A 128 -3.47 21.17 -11.74
N GLY A 129 -3.43 20.38 -10.66
CA GLY A 129 -3.47 20.86 -9.28
C GLY A 129 -4.89 21.04 -8.73
N VAL A 130 -5.91 20.47 -9.40
CA VAL A 130 -7.30 20.58 -8.91
C VAL A 130 -7.52 19.63 -7.75
N LEU A 131 -7.85 20.18 -6.57
CA LEU A 131 -7.95 19.46 -5.30
C LEU A 131 -6.65 18.67 -4.99
N GLU A 132 -5.49 19.31 -5.22
CA GLU A 132 -4.18 18.64 -5.09
C GLU A 132 -3.97 18.07 -3.69
N ALA A 133 -4.36 18.76 -2.64
CA ALA A 133 -4.19 18.31 -1.27
C ALA A 133 -4.97 17.02 -0.98
N GLU A 134 -6.22 16.92 -1.45
CA GLU A 134 -7.06 15.74 -1.33
C GLU A 134 -6.53 14.58 -2.20
N GLY A 135 -6.10 14.91 -3.41
CA GLY A 135 -5.46 13.95 -4.33
C GLY A 135 -4.19 13.35 -3.74
N ARG A 136 -3.32 14.18 -3.16
CA ARG A 136 -2.10 13.72 -2.46
C ARG A 136 -2.43 12.80 -1.29
N ARG A 137 -3.45 13.11 -0.48
CA ARG A 137 -3.90 12.23 0.60
C ARG A 137 -4.37 10.86 0.08
N SER A 138 -5.16 10.86 -0.99
CA SER A 138 -5.64 9.61 -1.61
C SER A 138 -4.50 8.75 -2.20
N LEU A 139 -3.44 9.40 -2.68
CA LEU A 139 -2.28 8.77 -3.30
C LEU A 139 -1.07 8.65 -2.36
N ALA A 140 -1.24 8.94 -1.06
CA ALA A 140 -0.12 9.09 -0.11
C ALA A 140 0.83 7.89 -0.09
N ALA A 141 0.31 6.66 -0.13
CA ALA A 141 1.11 5.44 -0.17
C ALA A 141 2.01 5.37 -1.41
N TYR A 142 1.43 5.62 -2.59
CA TYR A 142 2.17 5.67 -3.84
C TYR A 142 3.23 6.78 -3.85
N LEU A 143 2.83 8.01 -3.50
CA LEU A 143 3.72 9.17 -3.49
C LEU A 143 4.90 8.98 -2.53
N THR A 144 4.65 8.47 -1.32
CA THR A 144 5.70 8.19 -0.33
C THR A 144 6.68 7.14 -0.85
N ARG A 145 6.17 6.06 -1.46
CA ARG A 145 7.03 5.03 -2.02
C ARG A 145 7.89 5.56 -3.16
N GLN A 146 7.36 6.40 -4.04
CA GLN A 146 8.10 6.98 -5.16
C GLN A 146 9.14 8.01 -4.72
N THR A 147 8.82 8.82 -3.71
CA THR A 147 9.69 9.94 -3.31
C THR A 147 10.63 9.61 -2.15
N LYS A 148 10.23 8.69 -1.26
CA LYS A 148 10.98 8.35 -0.03
C LYS A 148 11.49 6.90 -0.01
N ASN A 149 11.21 6.11 -1.06
CA ASN A 149 11.58 4.69 -1.18
C ASN A 149 11.19 3.84 0.06
N ARG A 150 10.04 4.10 0.64
CA ARG A 150 9.48 3.37 1.78
C ARG A 150 7.96 3.37 1.76
N PRO A 151 7.28 2.44 2.48
CA PRO A 151 5.85 2.51 2.68
C PRO A 151 5.42 3.80 3.41
N TYR A 152 4.19 4.24 3.14
CA TYR A 152 3.47 5.19 3.97
C TYR A 152 3.03 4.50 5.26
N VAL A 153 3.43 5.05 6.41
CA VAL A 153 3.23 4.42 7.72
C VAL A 153 2.08 5.10 8.46
N THR A 154 1.02 4.34 8.71
CA THR A 154 -0.07 4.73 9.60
C THR A 154 0.12 4.05 10.96
N LEU A 155 0.29 4.82 12.02
CA LEU A 155 0.27 4.33 13.40
C LEU A 155 -1.15 4.43 13.95
N LYS A 156 -1.73 3.30 14.35
CA LYS A 156 -3.04 3.25 14.99
C LYS A 156 -2.88 2.89 16.47
N LEU A 157 -3.43 3.71 17.34
CA LEU A 157 -3.50 3.44 18.78
C LEU A 157 -4.95 3.48 19.25
N ALA A 158 -5.30 2.61 20.19
CA ALA A 158 -6.56 2.66 20.94
C ALA A 158 -6.22 2.89 22.41
N VAL A 159 -6.70 3.97 22.99
CA VAL A 159 -6.33 4.45 24.31
C VAL A 159 -7.57 4.58 25.19
N SER A 160 -7.51 4.03 26.40
CA SER A 160 -8.57 4.19 27.41
C SER A 160 -8.59 5.62 27.98
N ALA A 161 -9.64 5.96 28.73
CA ALA A 161 -9.78 7.29 29.35
C ALA A 161 -8.66 7.62 30.35
N ASP A 162 -8.02 6.59 30.92
CA ASP A 162 -6.88 6.72 31.83
C ASP A 162 -5.52 6.53 31.14
N GLY A 163 -5.47 6.60 29.79
CA GLY A 163 -4.24 6.63 29.02
C GLY A 163 -3.60 5.27 28.74
N MET A 164 -4.32 4.15 28.88
CA MET A 164 -3.77 2.80 28.71
C MET A 164 -4.15 2.19 27.36
N ILE A 165 -3.25 1.36 26.81
CA ILE A 165 -3.46 0.63 25.54
C ILE A 165 -3.63 -0.89 25.73
N GLY A 166 -3.65 -1.37 26.95
CA GLY A 166 -3.78 -2.78 27.32
C GLY A 166 -3.50 -2.99 28.79
N ARG A 167 -3.48 -4.25 29.21
CA ARG A 167 -3.13 -4.66 30.58
C ARG A 167 -2.17 -5.84 30.54
N GLU A 168 -1.15 -5.81 31.38
CA GLU A 168 -0.18 -6.90 31.47
C GLU A 168 -0.82 -8.23 31.89
N GLY A 169 -0.43 -9.32 31.20
CA GLY A 169 -0.77 -10.69 31.58
C GLY A 169 -2.21 -11.14 31.32
N VAL A 170 -3.08 -10.30 30.73
CA VAL A 170 -4.48 -10.66 30.49
C VAL A 170 -4.84 -10.85 29.01
N GLY A 171 -3.87 -10.78 28.09
CA GLY A 171 -4.11 -10.88 26.66
C GLY A 171 -4.81 -9.62 26.09
N GLN A 172 -5.56 -9.80 25.03
CA GLN A 172 -6.22 -8.68 24.35
C GLN A 172 -7.31 -8.04 25.23
N VAL A 173 -7.17 -6.74 25.47
CA VAL A 173 -8.19 -5.92 26.13
C VAL A 173 -9.01 -5.17 25.10
N ALA A 174 -10.34 -5.29 25.14
CA ALA A 174 -11.24 -4.55 24.28
C ALA A 174 -11.39 -3.11 24.78
N ILE A 175 -10.64 -2.17 24.19
CA ILE A 175 -10.68 -0.76 24.56
C ILE A 175 -11.81 -0.05 23.80
N THR A 176 -11.87 -0.20 22.48
CA THR A 176 -12.83 0.48 21.61
C THR A 176 -14.11 -0.35 21.40
N GLY A 177 -15.22 0.33 21.13
CA GLY A 177 -16.52 -0.25 20.81
C GLY A 177 -16.58 -0.89 19.42
N PRO A 178 -17.74 -1.47 19.07
CA PRO A 178 -17.91 -2.22 17.82
C PRO A 178 -17.80 -1.33 16.58
N GLU A 179 -18.27 -0.09 16.62
CA GLU A 179 -18.22 0.86 15.50
C GLU A 179 -16.79 1.24 15.16
N ALA A 180 -15.98 1.60 16.15
CA ALA A 180 -14.55 1.89 15.94
C ALA A 180 -13.79 0.65 15.45
N ARG A 181 -14.12 -0.55 15.96
CA ARG A 181 -13.53 -1.79 15.44
C ARG A 181 -13.92 -2.09 14.00
N ALA A 182 -15.13 -1.72 13.56
CA ALA A 182 -15.53 -1.84 12.16
C ALA A 182 -14.71 -0.91 11.26
N GLU A 183 -14.44 0.34 11.70
CA GLU A 183 -13.56 1.28 10.99
C GLU A 183 -12.13 0.72 10.86
N VAL A 184 -11.58 0.13 11.92
CA VAL A 184 -10.27 -0.53 11.87
C VAL A 184 -10.26 -1.70 10.85
N GLN A 185 -11.37 -2.43 10.67
CA GLN A 185 -11.46 -3.45 9.63
C GLN A 185 -11.42 -2.85 8.22
N ALA A 186 -12.06 -1.70 8.00
CA ALA A 186 -11.98 -0.96 6.74
C ALA A 186 -10.55 -0.47 6.47
N LEU A 187 -9.90 0.10 7.48
CA LEU A 187 -8.49 0.53 7.38
C LEU A 187 -7.56 -0.63 7.00
N ARG A 188 -7.73 -1.81 7.60
CA ARG A 188 -6.97 -3.02 7.24
C ARG A 188 -7.20 -3.41 5.78
N ALA A 189 -8.44 -3.32 5.29
CA ALA A 189 -8.77 -3.68 3.91
C ALA A 189 -8.15 -2.72 2.87
N GLU A 190 -7.87 -1.48 3.25
CA GLU A 190 -7.24 -0.45 2.43
C GLU A 190 -5.70 -0.46 2.52
N THR A 191 -5.09 -1.33 3.35
CA THR A 191 -3.65 -1.33 3.65
C THR A 191 -2.96 -2.55 3.05
N ASP A 192 -1.73 -2.41 2.53
CA ASP A 192 -0.96 -3.53 1.96
C ASP A 192 -0.42 -4.48 3.04
N ALA A 193 0.05 -3.93 4.16
CA ALA A 193 0.61 -4.72 5.25
C ALA A 193 0.25 -4.15 6.62
N ILE A 194 0.14 -5.05 7.61
CA ILE A 194 -0.05 -4.74 9.04
C ILE A 194 1.12 -5.27 9.85
N LEU A 195 1.63 -4.48 10.78
CA LEU A 195 2.81 -4.80 11.57
C LEU A 195 2.52 -4.75 13.06
N VAL A 196 2.97 -5.78 13.78
CA VAL A 196 2.99 -5.85 15.23
C VAL A 196 4.35 -6.32 15.75
N GLY A 197 4.67 -6.05 17.02
CA GLY A 197 5.81 -6.65 17.70
C GLY A 197 5.48 -8.04 18.24
N ILE A 198 6.50 -8.87 18.48
CA ILE A 198 6.36 -10.22 19.02
C ILE A 198 5.61 -10.23 20.36
N GLY A 199 5.78 -9.21 21.20
CA GLY A 199 5.04 -9.12 22.46
C GLY A 199 3.52 -9.11 22.27
N THR A 200 3.03 -8.31 21.32
CA THR A 200 1.60 -8.28 20.94
C THR A 200 1.15 -9.60 20.31
N ALA A 201 1.98 -10.19 19.44
CA ALA A 201 1.66 -11.46 18.79
C ALA A 201 1.52 -12.60 19.82
N MET A 202 2.34 -12.60 20.87
CA MET A 202 2.31 -13.63 21.93
C MET A 202 1.20 -13.39 22.95
N SER A 203 0.93 -12.13 23.34
CA SER A 203 -0.08 -11.82 24.37
C SER A 203 -1.49 -11.97 23.86
N ASP A 204 -1.75 -11.53 22.64
CA ASP A 204 -3.09 -11.39 22.10
C ASP A 204 -3.48 -12.51 21.12
N ASP A 205 -2.49 -13.27 20.63
CA ASP A 205 -2.63 -14.27 19.55
C ASP A 205 -3.60 -13.81 18.45
N PRO A 206 -3.31 -12.67 17.81
CA PRO A 206 -4.25 -12.03 16.90
C PRO A 206 -4.23 -12.67 15.52
N LEU A 207 -5.36 -12.62 14.79
CA LEU A 207 -5.41 -12.99 13.38
C LEU A 207 -4.85 -11.90 12.47
N LEU A 208 -5.03 -10.62 12.81
CA LEU A 208 -4.67 -9.44 12.00
C LEU A 208 -5.28 -9.43 10.58
N THR A 209 -6.36 -10.14 10.38
CA THR A 209 -7.08 -10.24 9.11
C THR A 209 -8.28 -9.30 9.05
N VAL A 210 -8.79 -9.07 7.85
CA VAL A 210 -10.10 -8.44 7.64
C VAL A 210 -11.17 -9.49 7.90
N ARG A 211 -12.15 -9.15 8.74
CA ARG A 211 -13.27 -10.03 9.16
C ARG A 211 -14.63 -9.46 8.78
N THR A 212 -14.65 -8.40 7.99
CA THR A 212 -15.89 -7.84 7.42
C THR A 212 -16.37 -8.78 6.33
N PRO A 213 -17.65 -9.26 6.39
CA PRO A 213 -18.19 -10.17 5.40
C PRO A 213 -18.04 -9.65 3.96
N GLY A 214 -17.45 -10.46 3.08
CA GLY A 214 -17.18 -10.14 1.68
C GLY A 214 -15.90 -9.35 1.43
N LEU A 215 -15.14 -8.97 2.47
CA LEU A 215 -13.85 -8.27 2.36
C LEU A 215 -12.66 -9.11 2.86
N GLU A 216 -12.85 -10.36 3.23
CA GLU A 216 -11.82 -11.22 3.84
C GLU A 216 -10.59 -11.37 2.94
N ALA A 217 -10.82 -11.45 1.63
CA ALA A 217 -9.76 -11.50 0.61
C ALA A 217 -8.91 -10.22 0.55
N GLN A 218 -9.32 -9.15 1.24
CA GLN A 218 -8.55 -7.90 1.35
C GLN A 218 -7.68 -7.85 2.60
N SER A 219 -7.46 -8.99 3.27
CA SER A 219 -6.56 -9.07 4.42
C SER A 219 -5.13 -8.67 4.03
N PRO A 220 -4.49 -7.76 4.79
CA PRO A 220 -3.13 -7.30 4.52
C PRO A 220 -2.09 -8.39 4.80
N ILE A 221 -0.88 -8.25 4.24
CA ILE A 221 0.29 -9.03 4.66
C ILE A 221 0.55 -8.75 6.15
N ARG A 222 0.78 -9.80 6.92
CA ARG A 222 0.98 -9.69 8.38
C ARG A 222 2.46 -9.74 8.70
N ILE A 223 2.99 -8.70 9.36
CA ILE A 223 4.41 -8.58 9.69
C ILE A 223 4.58 -8.63 11.21
N VAL A 224 5.51 -9.47 11.67
CA VAL A 224 5.86 -9.58 13.10
C VAL A 224 7.33 -9.21 13.29
N LEU A 225 7.61 -8.20 14.11
CA LEU A 225 8.96 -7.92 14.56
C LEU A 225 9.35 -8.92 15.65
N ASP A 226 10.13 -9.93 15.30
CA ASP A 226 10.50 -11.05 16.15
C ASP A 226 12.00 -11.38 16.05
N PRO A 227 12.83 -10.66 16.80
CA PRO A 227 14.29 -10.77 16.70
C PRO A 227 14.83 -12.19 16.81
N LEU A 228 14.16 -13.05 17.56
CA LEU A 228 14.66 -14.38 17.99
C LEU A 228 13.82 -15.55 17.44
N LEU A 229 12.93 -15.31 16.50
CA LEU A 229 11.99 -16.33 15.98
C LEU A 229 11.16 -16.98 17.12
N ALA A 230 10.72 -16.18 18.09
CA ALA A 230 9.96 -16.66 19.24
C ALA A 230 8.47 -16.91 18.96
N LEU A 231 7.96 -16.51 17.78
CA LEU A 231 6.54 -16.63 17.39
C LEU A 231 6.09 -18.11 17.49
N PRO A 232 5.09 -18.45 18.33
CA PRO A 232 4.65 -19.83 18.52
C PRO A 232 4.14 -20.47 17.24
N LEU A 233 4.55 -21.70 16.93
CA LEU A 233 4.04 -22.47 15.80
C LEU A 233 2.51 -22.72 15.90
N THR A 234 1.98 -22.68 17.12
CA THR A 234 0.55 -22.82 17.43
C THR A 234 -0.23 -21.51 17.33
N SER A 235 0.45 -20.38 17.10
CA SER A 235 -0.22 -19.09 16.98
C SER A 235 -1.13 -19.06 15.75
N LYS A 236 -2.23 -18.30 15.84
CA LYS A 236 -3.16 -18.10 14.71
C LYS A 236 -2.47 -17.53 13.48
N LEU A 237 -1.45 -16.67 13.68
CA LEU A 237 -0.64 -16.11 12.59
C LEU A 237 0.03 -17.24 11.79
N VAL A 238 0.73 -18.15 12.46
CA VAL A 238 1.41 -19.27 11.80
C VAL A 238 0.44 -20.26 11.20
N GLN A 239 -0.62 -20.63 11.92
CA GLN A 239 -1.62 -21.59 11.46
C GLN A 239 -2.35 -21.16 10.19
N THR A 240 -2.45 -19.85 9.95
CA THR A 240 -3.12 -19.28 8.78
C THR A 240 -2.16 -18.64 7.78
N ALA A 241 -0.84 -18.89 7.89
CA ALA A 241 0.18 -18.25 7.05
C ALA A 241 0.05 -18.59 5.56
N ARG A 242 -0.51 -19.76 5.23
CA ARG A 242 -0.78 -20.17 3.84
C ARG A 242 -2.03 -19.52 3.23
N GLU A 243 -2.94 -19.01 4.06
CA GLU A 243 -4.16 -18.34 3.62
C GLU A 243 -3.93 -16.84 3.45
N VAL A 244 -3.29 -16.22 4.45
CA VAL A 244 -2.89 -14.81 4.43
C VAL A 244 -1.40 -14.75 4.77
N PRO A 245 -0.55 -14.13 3.93
CA PRO A 245 0.90 -14.14 4.11
C PRO A 245 1.35 -13.58 5.48
N VAL A 246 2.37 -14.21 6.05
CA VAL A 246 3.05 -13.77 7.27
C VAL A 246 4.53 -13.59 6.97
N ILE A 247 5.07 -12.45 7.35
CA ILE A 247 6.49 -12.12 7.31
C ILE A 247 6.97 -11.97 8.77
N VAL A 248 7.98 -12.72 9.14
CA VAL A 248 8.69 -12.53 10.42
C VAL A 248 10.00 -11.80 10.14
N VAL A 249 10.20 -10.67 10.81
CA VAL A 249 11.44 -9.90 10.74
C VAL A 249 12.33 -10.33 11.91
N ALA A 250 13.39 -11.05 11.59
CA ALA A 250 14.34 -11.61 12.54
C ALA A 250 15.66 -10.84 12.53
N SER A 251 16.43 -10.93 13.64
CA SER A 251 17.75 -10.31 13.71
C SER A 251 18.72 -10.94 12.71
N GLU A 252 19.60 -10.13 12.13
CA GLU A 252 20.67 -10.60 11.24
C GLU A 252 21.65 -11.55 11.94
N GLU A 253 21.82 -11.41 13.25
CA GLU A 253 22.70 -12.25 14.07
C GLU A 253 22.30 -13.73 14.07
N ILE A 254 21.02 -14.03 13.82
CA ILE A 254 20.50 -15.41 13.72
C ILE A 254 20.35 -15.87 12.27
N SER A 255 20.88 -15.10 11.31
CA SER A 255 20.86 -15.46 9.89
C SER A 255 21.72 -16.70 9.63
N PRO A 256 21.25 -17.67 8.81
CA PRO A 256 22.05 -18.84 8.44
C PRO A 256 23.29 -18.51 7.62
N LEU A 257 23.36 -17.29 7.09
CA LEU A 257 24.48 -16.80 6.27
C LEU A 257 25.63 -16.26 7.09
N GLY A 258 25.78 -16.66 8.37
CA GLY A 258 26.89 -16.34 9.26
C GLY A 258 27.58 -15.00 8.96
N SER A 259 27.88 -14.22 9.94
CA SER A 259 28.63 -12.96 9.82
C SER A 259 29.97 -13.21 9.10
N GLU A 260 30.01 -13.06 7.78
CA GLU A 260 31.27 -12.68 7.14
C GLU A 260 31.56 -11.24 7.59
N GLU A 261 32.47 -11.11 8.53
CA GLU A 261 32.98 -9.83 8.97
C GLU A 261 33.43 -9.01 7.76
N GLY A 262 32.77 -7.89 7.51
CA GLY A 262 33.37 -6.78 6.77
C GLY A 262 32.90 -6.50 5.37
N ALA A 263 31.76 -7.00 4.88
CA ALA A 263 31.16 -6.42 3.66
C ALA A 263 30.11 -5.37 4.05
N PRO A 264 30.20 -4.14 3.54
CA PRO A 264 29.07 -3.21 3.63
C PRO A 264 27.87 -3.84 2.92
N PRO A 265 26.60 -3.58 3.34
CA PRO A 265 25.44 -4.14 2.70
C PRO A 265 25.57 -3.92 1.20
N SER A 266 25.64 -5.02 0.45
CA SER A 266 25.80 -4.98 -0.98
C SER A 266 24.69 -4.12 -1.55
N VAL A 267 25.08 -3.02 -2.16
CA VAL A 267 24.25 -2.21 -3.03
C VAL A 267 23.46 -3.18 -3.92
N LEU A 268 22.16 -3.08 -3.88
CA LEU A 268 21.24 -3.83 -4.73
C LEU A 268 21.82 -3.83 -6.17
N PRO A 269 21.77 -4.96 -6.90
CA PRO A 269 22.31 -5.01 -8.25
C PRO A 269 21.66 -3.89 -9.06
N ASP A 270 22.51 -3.05 -9.60
CA ASP A 270 22.18 -1.98 -10.53
C ASP A 270 21.27 -2.55 -11.61
N ILE A 271 20.05 -2.04 -11.72
CA ILE A 271 19.18 -2.35 -12.85
C ILE A 271 19.80 -1.60 -14.03
N SER A 272 20.78 -2.22 -14.66
CA SER A 272 21.36 -1.73 -15.91
C SER A 272 20.24 -1.58 -16.94
N PRO A 273 20.16 -0.43 -17.63
CA PRO A 273 19.19 -0.26 -18.71
C PRO A 273 19.52 -1.29 -19.80
N ILE A 274 18.55 -2.12 -20.12
CA ILE A 274 18.62 -3.03 -21.27
C ILE A 274 18.88 -2.16 -22.52
N LYS A 275 20.07 -2.24 -23.08
CA LYS A 275 20.38 -1.72 -24.41
C LYS A 275 19.56 -2.52 -25.42
N GLY A 276 18.43 -1.95 -25.84
CA GLY A 276 17.70 -2.45 -27.00
C GLY A 276 18.47 -2.10 -28.26
N GLU A 277 18.84 -3.12 -29.00
CA GLU A 277 19.41 -2.98 -30.35
C GLU A 277 18.41 -2.31 -31.29
N ILE A 278 18.91 -1.31 -32.03
CA ILE A 278 18.19 -0.64 -33.12
C ILE A 278 18.07 -1.63 -34.29
N GLY A 279 16.87 -2.08 -34.54
CA GLY A 279 16.53 -2.99 -35.65
C GLY A 279 15.37 -2.51 -36.51
N LYS A 280 15.72 -1.84 -37.61
CA LYS A 280 15.03 -1.74 -38.92
C LYS A 280 13.57 -1.29 -39.00
N GLU A 281 13.42 -0.17 -39.71
CA GLU A 281 12.25 0.36 -40.37
C GLU A 281 11.34 -0.72 -40.98
N ARG A 282 10.04 -0.60 -40.76
CA ARG A 282 8.97 -1.18 -41.58
C ARG A 282 7.94 -0.12 -41.93
N ASP A 283 7.65 -0.09 -43.24
CA ASP A 283 6.76 0.70 -44.04
C ASP A 283 5.31 0.78 -43.47
N PRO A 284 4.63 1.95 -43.48
CA PRO A 284 3.27 2.11 -43.02
C PRO A 284 2.27 1.98 -44.17
N SER A 285 1.75 0.78 -44.39
CA SER A 285 0.56 0.61 -45.21
C SER A 285 -0.16 -0.70 -44.89
N SER A 286 -1.10 -0.66 -43.95
CA SER A 286 -2.34 -1.44 -44.01
C SER A 286 -3.31 -0.93 -42.95
N GLN A 287 -4.42 -0.37 -43.46
CA GLN A 287 -5.65 -0.08 -42.75
C GLN A 287 -6.37 -1.40 -42.46
N ASP A 288 -7.25 -1.32 -41.46
CA ASP A 288 -8.31 -2.25 -41.07
C ASP A 288 -7.90 -3.36 -40.11
N ASP A 289 -8.38 -3.18 -38.88
CA ASP A 289 -9.27 -4.05 -38.14
C ASP A 289 -9.33 -3.66 -36.64
N LEU A 290 -10.48 -3.10 -36.24
CA LEU A 290 -10.85 -2.94 -34.83
C LEU A 290 -11.27 -4.30 -34.29
N PRO A 291 -10.67 -4.80 -33.21
CA PRO A 291 -11.16 -6.02 -32.58
C PRO A 291 -12.43 -5.77 -31.79
N SER A 292 -13.45 -6.59 -32.04
CA SER A 292 -14.68 -6.74 -31.24
C SER A 292 -14.37 -7.12 -29.81
N PRO A 293 -15.21 -6.73 -28.83
CA PRO A 293 -15.01 -7.03 -27.44
C PRO A 293 -15.19 -8.52 -27.16
N ALA A 294 -14.11 -9.18 -26.77
CA ALA A 294 -14.16 -10.55 -26.24
C ALA A 294 -14.82 -10.51 -24.85
N THR A 295 -15.85 -11.31 -24.68
CA THR A 295 -16.47 -11.65 -23.40
C THR A 295 -15.42 -12.31 -22.51
N ALA A 296 -15.07 -11.65 -21.40
CA ALA A 296 -14.19 -12.22 -20.41
C ALA A 296 -15.00 -13.12 -19.48
N ASP A 297 -14.75 -14.41 -19.54
CA ASP A 297 -15.15 -15.38 -18.52
C ASP A 297 -14.52 -15.01 -17.18
N VAL A 298 -15.37 -14.87 -16.16
CA VAL A 298 -14.97 -14.59 -14.78
C VAL A 298 -14.52 -15.90 -14.15
N GLU A 299 -13.23 -16.21 -14.22
CA GLU A 299 -12.64 -17.24 -13.34
C GLU A 299 -12.48 -16.68 -11.92
N GLN A 300 -13.24 -17.26 -11.01
CA GLN A 300 -13.11 -17.06 -9.58
C GLN A 300 -11.83 -17.73 -9.07
N GLY A 301 -10.97 -16.96 -8.38
CA GLY A 301 -9.92 -17.51 -7.53
C GLY A 301 -8.48 -17.23 -7.92
N ALA A 302 -8.11 -15.96 -8.13
CA ALA A 302 -6.70 -15.58 -8.13
C ALA A 302 -6.31 -14.97 -6.77
N SER A 303 -5.32 -15.54 -6.08
CA SER A 303 -4.77 -15.00 -4.85
C SER A 303 -4.25 -13.57 -5.08
N ARG A 304 -4.49 -12.70 -4.12
CA ARG A 304 -4.20 -11.24 -4.15
C ARG A 304 -2.73 -10.91 -4.45
N TRP A 305 -1.82 -11.85 -4.25
CA TRP A 305 -0.38 -11.65 -4.39
C TRP A 305 0.26 -12.83 -5.11
N PRO A 306 0.70 -12.68 -6.36
CA PRO A 306 1.68 -13.59 -6.90
C PRO A 306 3.03 -13.23 -6.25
N ILE A 307 3.36 -13.92 -5.18
CA ILE A 307 4.73 -13.97 -4.69
C ILE A 307 5.47 -14.78 -5.73
N SER A 308 6.15 -14.13 -6.68
CA SER A 308 7.17 -14.80 -7.48
C SER A 308 8.31 -15.13 -6.53
N PRO A 309 8.61 -16.41 -6.27
CA PRO A 309 9.86 -16.74 -5.61
C PRO A 309 10.97 -16.21 -6.53
N LEU A 310 11.89 -15.44 -5.99
CA LEU A 310 13.20 -15.22 -6.60
C LEU A 310 13.90 -16.59 -6.61
N VAL A 311 13.63 -17.38 -7.66
CA VAL A 311 14.42 -18.58 -7.97
C VAL A 311 15.72 -18.07 -8.59
N GLY A 312 16.67 -17.69 -7.71
CA GLY A 312 18.06 -17.79 -8.05
C GLY A 312 18.37 -19.28 -8.14
N GLU A 313 18.89 -19.74 -9.28
CA GLU A 313 19.39 -21.09 -9.44
C GLU A 313 20.39 -21.39 -8.31
N MET A 314 20.01 -22.28 -7.41
CA MET A 314 20.91 -22.81 -6.39
C MET A 314 21.94 -23.69 -7.10
N PRO A 315 23.24 -23.46 -6.88
CA PRO A 315 24.27 -24.44 -7.29
C PRO A 315 24.01 -25.76 -6.57
N GLY A 316 24.22 -26.85 -7.26
CA GLY A 316 23.86 -28.21 -6.93
C GLY A 316 24.01 -28.59 -5.45
N ARG A 317 22.99 -29.29 -4.97
CA ARG A 317 22.87 -29.94 -3.68
C ARG A 317 24.11 -30.79 -3.39
N ALA A 318 24.93 -30.35 -2.42
CA ALA A 318 25.91 -31.23 -1.81
C ALA A 318 25.15 -32.24 -0.93
N GLU A 319 25.14 -33.49 -1.35
CA GLU A 319 24.65 -34.59 -0.53
C GLU A 319 25.61 -34.78 0.66
N GLY A 320 25.06 -34.75 1.89
CA GLY A 320 25.76 -35.29 3.08
C GLY A 320 26.17 -34.26 4.13
N GLY A 321 25.33 -33.29 4.49
CA GLY A 321 25.46 -32.56 5.75
C GLY A 321 24.54 -33.17 6.81
N ASN A 322 25.05 -33.53 8.00
CA ASN A 322 24.21 -33.79 9.17
C ASN A 322 23.25 -32.61 9.36
N PRO A 323 21.95 -32.83 9.70
CA PRO A 323 21.05 -31.74 10.01
C PRO A 323 21.67 -30.93 11.16
N SER A 324 21.75 -29.59 10.97
CA SER A 324 22.20 -28.67 12.01
C SER A 324 21.42 -28.94 13.30
N THR A 325 22.15 -29.15 14.40
CA THR A 325 21.55 -29.35 15.72
C THR A 325 21.23 -28.03 16.41
N ASP A 326 21.39 -26.88 15.71
CA ASP A 326 21.06 -25.57 16.24
C ASP A 326 19.53 -25.45 16.38
N PRO A 327 19.03 -25.18 17.60
CA PRO A 327 17.61 -24.98 17.83
C PRO A 327 16.99 -23.86 16.97
N THR A 328 17.77 -22.85 16.58
CA THR A 328 17.35 -21.72 15.74
C THR A 328 17.09 -22.17 14.31
N ASP A 329 17.96 -23.02 13.75
CA ASP A 329 17.78 -23.61 12.41
C ASP A 329 16.55 -24.50 12.34
N SER A 330 16.33 -25.30 13.37
CA SER A 330 15.11 -26.14 13.47
C SER A 330 13.86 -25.29 13.57
N ARG A 331 13.90 -24.19 14.32
CA ARG A 331 12.79 -23.26 14.49
C ARG A 331 12.45 -22.53 13.19
N ARG A 332 13.49 -22.03 12.51
CA ARG A 332 13.37 -21.41 11.19
C ARG A 332 12.69 -22.36 10.21
N ALA A 333 13.23 -23.56 10.04
CA ALA A 333 12.70 -24.56 9.12
C ALA A 333 11.22 -24.88 9.42
N ALA A 334 10.83 -24.91 10.70
CA ALA A 334 9.43 -25.16 11.08
C ALA A 334 8.50 -23.99 10.71
N LEU A 335 8.91 -22.74 10.88
CA LEU A 335 8.15 -21.55 10.47
C LEU A 335 8.01 -21.49 8.95
N GLU A 336 9.10 -21.69 8.20
CA GLU A 336 9.10 -21.73 6.73
C GLU A 336 8.21 -22.87 6.21
N ALA A 337 8.29 -24.05 6.81
CA ALA A 337 7.42 -25.17 6.49
C ALA A 337 5.93 -24.89 6.73
N ALA A 338 5.61 -24.02 7.70
CA ALA A 338 4.25 -23.56 7.93
C ALA A 338 3.79 -22.49 6.92
N GLY A 339 4.68 -21.94 6.10
CA GLY A 339 4.38 -20.92 5.09
C GLY A 339 4.71 -19.48 5.54
N VAL A 340 5.49 -19.32 6.59
CA VAL A 340 5.98 -18.01 7.06
C VAL A 340 7.22 -17.62 6.26
N GLU A 341 7.27 -16.40 5.72
CA GLU A 341 8.47 -15.80 5.15
C GLU A 341 9.31 -15.21 6.27
N ILE A 342 10.63 -15.45 6.27
CA ILE A 342 11.55 -14.85 7.23
C ILE A 342 12.43 -13.83 6.50
N VAL A 343 12.45 -12.60 7.02
CA VAL A 343 13.29 -11.50 6.55
C VAL A 343 14.32 -11.19 7.62
N TYR A 344 15.57 -11.31 7.29
CA TYR A 344 16.67 -10.94 8.19
C TYR A 344 16.99 -9.46 8.01
N CYS A 345 16.65 -8.68 9.03
CA CYS A 345 16.88 -7.25 9.12
C CYS A 345 16.79 -6.88 10.60
N ASN A 346 17.58 -5.92 11.07
CA ASN A 346 17.47 -5.52 12.47
C ASN A 346 16.05 -4.95 12.76
N PRO A 347 15.22 -5.64 13.58
CA PRO A 347 13.83 -5.23 13.82
C PRO A 347 13.72 -3.92 14.62
N TYR A 348 14.81 -3.44 15.20
CA TYR A 348 14.88 -2.18 15.94
C TYR A 348 15.31 -0.99 15.08
N HIS A 349 15.54 -1.20 13.78
CA HIS A 349 15.92 -0.19 12.79
C HIS A 349 14.88 -0.08 11.66
N PRO A 350 13.71 0.55 11.92
CA PRO A 350 12.67 0.66 10.92
C PRO A 350 13.10 1.44 9.67
N GLU A 351 14.12 2.31 9.77
CA GLU A 351 14.74 3.01 8.64
C GLU A 351 15.41 2.06 7.63
N ILE A 352 15.83 0.86 8.05
CA ILE A 352 16.38 -0.19 7.17
C ILE A 352 15.26 -1.11 6.70
N LEU A 353 14.34 -1.47 7.59
CA LEU A 353 13.22 -2.36 7.29
C LEU A 353 12.28 -1.78 6.23
N LEU A 354 11.90 -0.52 6.34
CA LEU A 354 10.88 0.07 5.47
C LEU A 354 11.29 0.06 3.97
N PRO A 355 12.52 0.41 3.57
CA PRO A 355 12.98 0.23 2.19
C PRO A 355 12.90 -1.23 1.72
N ALA A 356 13.28 -2.19 2.57
CA ALA A 356 13.18 -3.61 2.24
C ALA A 356 11.72 -4.08 2.04
N LEU A 357 10.75 -3.50 2.75
CA LEU A 357 9.33 -3.74 2.52
C LEU A 357 8.85 -3.09 1.20
N ALA A 358 9.33 -1.88 0.89
CA ALA A 358 9.00 -1.21 -0.37
C ALA A 358 9.45 -2.02 -1.61
N THR A 359 10.63 -2.66 -1.56
CA THR A 359 11.11 -3.53 -2.66
C THR A 359 10.22 -4.77 -2.84
N ARG A 360 9.53 -5.21 -1.80
CA ARG A 360 8.52 -6.29 -1.85
C ARG A 360 7.15 -5.83 -2.35
N GLY A 361 7.03 -4.57 -2.78
CA GLY A 361 5.80 -4.01 -3.32
C GLY A 361 4.82 -3.49 -2.27
N ILE A 362 5.23 -3.40 -1.01
CA ILE A 362 4.42 -2.82 0.07
C ILE A 362 4.52 -1.30 -0.04
N SER A 363 3.40 -0.63 -0.29
CA SER A 363 3.30 0.82 -0.39
C SER A 363 2.68 1.47 0.85
N SER A 364 1.86 0.72 1.59
CA SER A 364 1.21 1.17 2.83
C SER A 364 1.41 0.17 3.96
N LEU A 365 1.71 0.69 5.16
CA LEU A 365 1.96 -0.10 6.37
C LEU A 365 1.13 0.43 7.52
N LEU A 366 0.29 -0.43 8.09
CA LEU A 366 -0.45 -0.17 9.31
C LEU A 366 0.31 -0.73 10.50
N VAL A 367 0.76 0.11 11.42
CA VAL A 367 1.37 -0.31 12.68
C VAL A 367 0.28 -0.37 13.74
N GLU A 368 -0.09 -1.58 14.14
CA GLU A 368 -1.01 -1.89 15.25
C GLU A 368 -0.25 -2.60 16.37
N GLY A 369 0.84 -2.02 16.82
CA GLY A 369 1.70 -2.64 17.83
C GLY A 369 1.38 -2.19 19.26
N GLY A 370 1.98 -2.91 20.24
CA GLY A 370 2.05 -2.44 21.61
C GLY A 370 2.95 -1.21 21.77
N ALA A 371 3.03 -0.66 22.98
CA ALA A 371 3.76 0.56 23.30
C ALA A 371 5.20 0.60 22.73
N LYS A 372 5.93 -0.52 22.82
CA LYS A 372 7.33 -0.59 22.35
C LYS A 372 7.46 -0.40 20.85
N THR A 373 6.61 -1.08 20.06
CA THR A 373 6.60 -0.96 18.59
C THR A 373 6.18 0.45 18.16
N ALA A 374 5.11 1.00 18.76
CA ALA A 374 4.67 2.34 18.46
C ALA A 374 5.75 3.39 18.76
N ARG A 375 6.41 3.27 19.93
CA ARG A 375 7.52 4.18 20.33
C ARG A 375 8.69 4.10 19.35
N LEU A 376 9.06 2.90 18.91
CA LEU A 376 10.12 2.70 17.92
C LEU A 376 9.90 3.48 16.64
N PHE A 377 8.69 3.43 16.06
CA PHE A 377 8.37 4.16 14.84
C PHE A 377 8.24 5.68 15.06
N LEU A 378 7.73 6.11 16.21
CA LEU A 378 7.63 7.53 16.58
C LEU A 378 9.01 8.16 16.76
N GLU A 379 9.90 7.51 17.53
CA GLU A 379 11.28 7.97 17.78
C GLU A 379 12.12 8.02 16.51
N ALA A 380 11.94 7.06 15.60
CA ALA A 380 12.58 7.07 14.29
C ALA A 380 12.04 8.15 13.34
N GLY A 381 10.94 8.84 13.70
CA GLY A 381 10.32 9.86 12.84
C GLY A 381 9.71 9.31 11.55
N LEU A 382 9.35 8.03 11.52
CA LEU A 382 8.92 7.31 10.32
C LEU A 382 7.40 7.12 10.21
N VAL A 383 6.63 7.68 11.14
CA VAL A 383 5.18 7.72 11.08
C VAL A 383 4.75 8.88 10.19
N ASP A 384 3.87 8.62 9.21
CA ASP A 384 3.30 9.64 8.32
C ASP A 384 1.89 10.05 8.76
N ARG A 385 1.11 9.11 9.34
CA ARG A 385 -0.24 9.34 9.85
C ARG A 385 -0.42 8.69 11.22
N ILE A 386 -1.11 9.38 12.13
CA ILE A 386 -1.53 8.86 13.44
C ILE A 386 -3.05 8.79 13.45
N GLN A 387 -3.60 7.63 13.83
CA GLN A 387 -5.00 7.43 14.16
C GLN A 387 -5.11 7.08 15.65
N LEU A 388 -5.55 8.04 16.44
CA LEU A 388 -5.68 7.92 17.88
C LEU A 388 -7.15 7.73 18.26
N TYR A 389 -7.53 6.51 18.60
CA TYR A 389 -8.86 6.17 19.12
C TYR A 389 -8.85 6.33 20.64
N GLN A 390 -9.75 7.13 21.17
CA GLN A 390 -9.92 7.37 22.59
C GLN A 390 -11.29 6.83 23.02
N ALA A 391 -11.30 5.92 23.98
CA ALA A 391 -12.51 5.27 24.48
C ALA A 391 -12.77 5.66 25.94
N PRO A 392 -14.04 5.71 26.39
CA PRO A 392 -14.38 6.10 27.77
C PRO A 392 -14.04 5.03 28.82
N VAL A 393 -13.62 3.83 28.38
CA VAL A 393 -13.26 2.74 29.28
C VAL A 393 -12.04 3.10 30.13
N VAL A 394 -12.02 2.65 31.39
CA VAL A 394 -10.87 2.77 32.32
C VAL A 394 -10.28 1.39 32.55
N ILE A 395 -8.98 1.26 32.36
CA ILE A 395 -8.23 0.00 32.56
C ILE A 395 -7.73 -0.11 34.00
N GLY A 396 -7.23 0.97 34.59
CA GLY A 396 -6.75 1.04 35.97
C GLY A 396 -5.39 0.37 36.19
N GLU A 397 -5.16 -0.08 37.42
CA GLU A 397 -3.89 -0.65 37.88
C GLU A 397 -3.42 -1.84 37.01
N GLY A 398 -2.14 -1.88 36.67
CA GLY A 398 -1.55 -2.86 35.74
C GLY A 398 -1.81 -2.55 34.28
N GLY A 399 -2.31 -1.37 33.95
CA GLY A 399 -2.43 -0.87 32.59
C GLY A 399 -1.06 -0.63 31.94
N ILE A 400 -1.00 -0.82 30.62
CA ILE A 400 0.17 -0.51 29.79
C ILE A 400 -0.04 0.90 29.24
N GLU A 401 0.82 1.84 29.62
CA GLU A 401 0.73 3.24 29.19
C GLU A 401 0.88 3.39 27.68
N SER A 402 0.04 4.24 27.12
CA SER A 402 0.18 4.67 25.72
C SER A 402 1.49 5.42 25.51
N PRO A 403 2.21 5.17 24.40
CA PRO A 403 3.39 5.96 24.06
C PRO A 403 3.03 7.36 23.53
N LEU A 404 1.76 7.66 23.37
CA LEU A 404 1.24 8.89 22.79
C LEU A 404 -0.16 9.16 23.35
N ASP A 405 -0.45 10.43 23.64
CA ASP A 405 -1.79 10.92 23.91
C ASP A 405 -2.13 12.14 23.03
N ALA A 406 -3.39 12.60 23.09
CA ALA A 406 -3.86 13.72 22.27
C ALA A 406 -3.22 15.06 22.62
N THR A 407 -2.59 15.18 23.80
CA THR A 407 -1.95 16.41 24.28
C THR A 407 -0.44 16.46 23.96
N ASP A 408 0.15 15.32 23.56
CA ASP A 408 1.58 15.16 23.28
C ASP A 408 1.83 14.56 21.89
N ILE A 409 1.23 15.17 20.88
CA ILE A 409 1.46 14.78 19.48
C ILE A 409 2.84 15.29 19.04
N PRO A 410 3.70 14.44 18.45
CA PRO A 410 5.04 14.85 18.02
C PRO A 410 5.01 16.03 17.05
N PRO A 411 6.04 16.90 17.08
CA PRO A 411 6.10 18.04 16.16
C PRO A 411 6.11 17.59 14.69
N GLY A 412 5.51 18.42 13.82
CA GLY A 412 5.40 18.17 12.38
C GLY A 412 4.13 17.44 11.96
N PHE A 413 3.26 17.07 12.90
CA PHE A 413 1.92 16.58 12.60
C PHE A 413 0.88 17.68 12.70
N ALA A 414 -0.04 17.73 11.73
CA ALA A 414 -1.23 18.57 11.75
C ALA A 414 -2.46 17.73 12.05
N HIS A 415 -3.34 18.23 12.92
CA HIS A 415 -4.64 17.60 13.14
C HIS A 415 -5.50 17.76 11.88
N THR A 416 -5.99 16.64 11.32
CA THR A 416 -6.72 16.62 10.04
C THR A 416 -8.20 16.34 10.19
N GLY A 417 -8.62 15.80 11.33
CA GLY A 417 -10.02 15.54 11.58
C GLY A 417 -10.31 14.82 12.90
N THR A 418 -11.54 14.97 13.35
CA THR A 418 -12.11 14.21 14.46
C THR A 418 -13.40 13.54 14.01
N GLN A 419 -13.56 12.26 14.36
CA GLN A 419 -14.78 11.50 14.08
C GLN A 419 -15.22 10.77 15.34
N MET A 420 -16.53 10.53 15.47
CA MET A 420 -17.12 9.75 16.56
C MET A 420 -17.63 8.41 16.02
N PHE A 421 -17.29 7.33 16.73
CA PHE A 421 -17.74 5.96 16.47
C PHE A 421 -18.41 5.42 17.74
N GLY A 422 -19.72 5.63 17.85
CA GLY A 422 -20.43 5.42 19.12
C GLY A 422 -19.90 6.39 20.18
N GLU A 423 -19.36 5.86 21.29
CA GLU A 423 -18.74 6.66 22.36
C GLU A 423 -17.23 6.89 22.15
N ASP A 424 -16.63 6.22 21.16
CA ASP A 424 -15.22 6.37 20.87
C ASP A 424 -14.94 7.57 19.97
N ARG A 425 -13.88 8.31 20.27
CA ARG A 425 -13.40 9.43 19.48
C ARG A 425 -12.14 9.01 18.71
N LEU A 426 -12.13 9.21 17.41
CA LEU A 426 -10.94 9.15 16.57
C LEU A 426 -10.43 10.56 16.29
N ASP A 427 -9.19 10.83 16.64
CA ASP A 427 -8.44 12.00 16.17
C ASP A 427 -7.37 11.54 15.16
N GLU A 428 -7.33 12.22 14.02
CA GLU A 428 -6.39 11.95 12.96
C GLU A 428 -5.36 13.07 12.83
N TYR A 429 -4.11 12.68 12.67
CA TYR A 429 -3.00 13.60 12.48
C TYR A 429 -2.15 13.13 11.30
N GLU A 430 -1.76 14.04 10.42
CA GLU A 430 -0.89 13.75 9.28
C GLU A 430 0.37 14.62 9.32
N ARG A 431 1.49 14.02 8.99
CA ARG A 431 2.73 14.76 8.74
C ARG A 431 2.65 15.35 7.33
N GLY A 432 3.12 16.59 7.13
CA GLY A 432 3.10 17.22 5.79
C GLY A 432 3.71 16.29 4.72
N LEU A 433 2.95 16.07 3.64
CA LEU A 433 3.35 15.30 2.45
C LEU A 433 4.32 16.10 1.59
#